data_a8c496bbda67373db2840b06934a0042
#
_entry.id   a8c496bbda67373db2840b06934a0042
#
_cell.length_a   1.000
_cell.length_b   1.000
_cell.length_c   1.000
_cell.angle_alpha   90.00
_cell.angle_beta   90.00
_cell.angle_gamma   90.00
#
_symmetry.space_group_name_H-M   'P 1'
#
loop_
_entity.id
_entity.type
_entity.pdbx_description
1 polymer ?
#
loop_
_entity_poly.entity_id
_entity_poly.type
_entity_poly.pdbx_seq_one_letter_code
_entity_poly.pdbx_strand_id
1 'polypeptide(L)'
;MAYVPTLKTEYRERIVAALMKEFGYKSVMQCPRLEKIVVNQGMGQAVADKKLIDVAQEELTRITGQKAVQTKSRKDISNFKLRKGMPIGVRVTLRQNRMYEFLERLIAVALPRIRDFKGINEKFDGQGNYTLGITEQIIFPEIDIDKITKIFGMEITFVTTAKTDEEAYALLREFGLPFKNAKKN
;
A
#
# COMPACT_ATOMS: atom_id res chain seq x y z
N MET A 1 -15.98 -5.60 -22.38
CA MET A 1 -14.90 -6.45 -21.81
C MET A 1 -14.54 -5.90 -20.43
N ALA A 2 -14.39 -6.75 -19.41
CA ALA A 2 -13.95 -6.28 -18.09
C ALA A 2 -12.47 -5.86 -18.19
N TYR A 3 -12.13 -4.69 -17.64
CA TYR A 3 -10.75 -4.20 -17.56
C TYR A 3 -9.88 -5.18 -16.75
N VAL A 4 -8.76 -5.59 -17.32
CA VAL A 4 -7.75 -6.43 -16.67
C VAL A 4 -6.49 -5.60 -16.52
N PRO A 5 -6.01 -5.34 -15.28
CA PRO A 5 -4.78 -4.57 -15.03
C PRO A 5 -3.56 -5.26 -15.67
N THR A 6 -2.64 -4.46 -16.21
CA THR A 6 -1.42 -4.94 -16.88
C THR A 6 -0.58 -5.82 -15.96
N LEU A 7 -0.34 -5.37 -14.72
CA LEU A 7 0.44 -6.14 -13.73
C LEU A 7 -0.17 -7.50 -13.37
N LYS A 8 -1.49 -7.67 -13.50
CA LYS A 8 -2.13 -8.97 -13.28
C LYS A 8 -1.79 -9.96 -14.41
N THR A 9 -1.72 -9.48 -15.64
CA THR A 9 -1.31 -10.27 -16.80
C THR A 9 0.16 -10.60 -16.72
N GLU A 10 1.02 -9.61 -16.45
CA GLU A 10 2.45 -9.79 -16.26
C GLU A 10 2.78 -10.78 -15.14
N TYR A 11 2.05 -10.75 -14.04
CA TYR A 11 2.24 -11.74 -12.98
C TYR A 11 2.13 -13.17 -13.50
N ARG A 12 1.12 -13.45 -14.33
CA ARG A 12 0.85 -14.80 -14.86
C ARG A 12 1.84 -15.23 -15.93
N GLU A 13 2.23 -14.32 -16.83
CA GLU A 13 3.04 -14.63 -18.00
C GLU A 13 4.55 -14.57 -17.72
N ARG A 14 5.00 -13.59 -16.95
CA ARG A 14 6.41 -13.30 -16.73
C ARG A 14 6.87 -13.60 -15.31
N ILE A 15 6.20 -13.03 -14.30
CA ILE A 15 6.70 -13.04 -12.91
C ILE A 15 6.71 -14.45 -12.32
N VAL A 16 5.66 -15.24 -12.55
CA VAL A 16 5.60 -16.63 -12.08
C VAL A 16 6.75 -17.44 -12.65
N ALA A 17 7.05 -17.31 -13.96
CA ALA A 17 8.14 -18.05 -14.60
C ALA A 17 9.52 -17.64 -14.02
N ALA A 18 9.72 -16.32 -13.75
CA ALA A 18 10.95 -15.82 -13.14
C ALA A 18 11.15 -16.38 -11.72
N LEU A 19 10.11 -16.34 -10.87
CA LEU A 19 10.16 -16.85 -9.50
C LEU A 19 10.35 -18.36 -9.44
N MET A 20 9.72 -19.11 -10.36
CA MET A 20 9.96 -20.57 -10.46
C MET A 20 11.42 -20.89 -10.76
N LYS A 21 12.05 -20.10 -11.61
CA LYS A 21 13.48 -20.29 -11.97
C LYS A 21 14.41 -19.88 -10.82
N GLU A 22 14.09 -18.77 -10.10
CA GLU A 22 14.92 -18.23 -9.02
C GLU A 22 14.90 -19.16 -7.78
N PHE A 23 13.71 -19.64 -7.38
CA PHE A 23 13.52 -20.44 -6.17
C PHE A 23 13.37 -21.96 -6.41
N GLY A 24 13.35 -22.41 -7.66
CA GLY A 24 13.26 -23.84 -7.99
C GLY A 24 11.93 -24.48 -7.61
N TYR A 25 10.82 -23.74 -7.63
CA TYR A 25 9.50 -24.31 -7.31
C TYR A 25 9.07 -25.40 -8.28
N LYS A 26 8.48 -26.47 -7.74
CA LYS A 26 7.98 -27.60 -8.53
C LYS A 26 6.58 -27.35 -9.14
N SER A 27 5.83 -26.42 -8.59
CA SER A 27 4.47 -26.10 -9.01
C SER A 27 4.23 -24.60 -8.98
N VAL A 28 3.47 -24.10 -9.96
CA VAL A 28 3.00 -22.70 -10.03
C VAL A 28 2.26 -22.28 -8.75
N MET A 29 1.58 -23.22 -8.09
CA MET A 29 0.83 -22.95 -6.85
C MET A 29 1.72 -22.65 -5.64
N GLN A 30 3.03 -22.97 -5.71
CA GLN A 30 4.01 -22.64 -4.66
C GLN A 30 4.51 -21.19 -4.78
N CYS A 31 4.39 -20.58 -5.97
CA CYS A 31 4.87 -19.24 -6.20
C CYS A 31 4.15 -18.23 -5.31
N PRO A 32 4.89 -17.32 -4.66
CA PRO A 32 4.31 -16.25 -3.87
C PRO A 32 3.46 -15.34 -4.75
N ARG A 33 2.34 -14.88 -4.20
CA ARG A 33 1.42 -13.95 -4.86
C ARG A 33 1.02 -12.84 -3.92
N LEU A 34 0.65 -11.70 -4.48
CA LEU A 34 0.04 -10.62 -3.72
C LEU A 34 -1.40 -11.01 -3.35
N GLU A 35 -1.73 -10.97 -2.07
CA GLU A 35 -3.06 -11.32 -1.55
C GLU A 35 -3.97 -10.10 -1.42
N LYS A 36 -3.43 -9.03 -0.84
CA LYS A 36 -4.12 -7.75 -0.62
C LYS A 36 -3.13 -6.62 -0.42
N ILE A 37 -3.58 -5.41 -0.70
CA ILE A 37 -2.91 -4.17 -0.29
C ILE A 37 -3.81 -3.47 0.73
N VAL A 38 -3.26 -3.11 1.87
CA VAL A 38 -3.94 -2.35 2.90
C VAL A 38 -3.35 -0.96 2.95
N VAL A 39 -4.17 0.04 2.70
CA VAL A 39 -3.79 1.45 2.87
C VAL A 39 -4.40 1.95 4.16
N ASN A 40 -3.57 2.43 5.07
CA ASN A 40 -3.96 2.95 6.37
C ASN A 40 -3.46 4.38 6.54
N GLN A 41 -4.30 5.22 7.13
CA GLN A 41 -3.97 6.58 7.47
C GLN A 41 -4.34 6.84 8.93
N GLY A 42 -3.31 6.97 9.78
CA GLY A 42 -3.47 7.26 11.20
C GLY A 42 -3.69 8.76 11.44
N MET A 43 -4.76 9.12 12.14
CA MET A 43 -5.20 10.50 12.35
C MET A 43 -5.28 10.83 13.85
N GLY A 44 -4.14 10.85 14.55
CA GLY A 44 -4.11 11.17 15.98
C GLY A 44 -4.70 12.55 16.30
N GLN A 45 -4.62 13.50 15.38
CA GLN A 45 -5.16 14.85 15.53
C GLN A 45 -6.69 14.92 15.43
N ALA A 46 -7.33 13.88 14.90
CA ALA A 46 -8.79 13.77 14.83
C ALA A 46 -9.47 13.67 16.21
N VAL A 47 -8.70 13.43 17.26
CA VAL A 47 -9.19 13.53 18.63
C VAL A 47 -9.64 14.96 18.96
N ALA A 48 -8.93 15.97 18.44
CA ALA A 48 -9.28 17.38 18.59
C ALA A 48 -10.29 17.86 17.55
N ASP A 49 -10.14 17.45 16.29
CA ASP A 49 -11.02 17.83 15.20
C ASP A 49 -11.52 16.62 14.40
N LYS A 50 -12.77 16.23 14.66
CA LYS A 50 -13.42 15.08 14.00
C LYS A 50 -13.62 15.27 12.50
N LYS A 51 -13.71 16.50 11.99
CA LYS A 51 -13.90 16.76 10.55
C LYS A 51 -12.74 16.26 9.71
N LEU A 52 -11.54 16.22 10.28
CA LEU A 52 -10.35 15.71 9.59
C LEU A 52 -10.50 14.25 9.14
N ILE A 53 -11.25 13.44 9.89
CA ILE A 53 -11.50 12.03 9.52
C ILE A 53 -12.36 11.93 8.26
N ASP A 54 -13.37 12.77 8.13
CA ASP A 54 -14.26 12.74 6.96
C ASP A 54 -13.50 13.19 5.71
N VAL A 55 -12.65 14.22 5.84
CA VAL A 55 -11.77 14.68 4.75
C VAL A 55 -10.81 13.55 4.34
N ALA A 56 -10.12 12.93 5.29
CA ALA A 56 -9.21 11.81 5.02
C ALA A 56 -9.93 10.60 4.41
N GLN A 57 -11.17 10.34 4.82
CA GLN A 57 -11.98 9.27 4.23
C GLN A 57 -12.31 9.55 2.77
N GLU A 58 -12.64 10.78 2.42
CA GLU A 58 -12.89 11.18 1.03
C GLU A 58 -11.62 11.11 0.19
N GLU A 59 -10.50 11.66 0.68
CA GLU A 59 -9.21 11.61 0.00
C GLU A 59 -8.77 10.17 -0.26
N LEU A 60 -8.78 9.31 0.75
CA LEU A 60 -8.40 7.91 0.59
C LEU A 60 -9.36 7.15 -0.34
N THR A 61 -10.64 7.50 -0.34
CA THR A 61 -11.63 6.95 -1.28
C THR A 61 -11.32 7.35 -2.73
N ARG A 62 -10.89 8.60 -2.97
CA ARG A 62 -10.49 9.07 -4.31
C ARG A 62 -9.22 8.36 -4.78
N ILE A 63 -8.19 8.28 -3.93
CA ILE A 63 -6.92 7.62 -4.23
C ILE A 63 -7.13 6.14 -4.61
N THR A 64 -7.95 5.42 -3.85
CA THR A 64 -8.09 3.96 -3.99
C THR A 64 -9.23 3.52 -4.90
N GLY A 65 -10.16 4.42 -5.23
CA GLY A 65 -11.38 4.09 -5.96
C GLY A 65 -12.35 3.18 -5.19
N GLN A 66 -12.10 2.96 -3.88
CA GLN A 66 -12.94 2.17 -3.00
C GLN A 66 -13.24 2.95 -1.72
N LYS A 67 -14.49 2.95 -1.27
CA LYS A 67 -14.91 3.67 -0.05
C LYS A 67 -14.06 3.25 1.15
N ALA A 68 -13.38 4.21 1.75
CA ALA A 68 -12.58 4.02 2.95
C ALA A 68 -13.47 3.82 4.19
N VAL A 69 -12.95 3.06 5.16
CA VAL A 69 -13.63 2.77 6.42
C VAL A 69 -12.92 3.48 7.55
N GLN A 70 -13.67 4.18 8.39
CA GLN A 70 -13.14 4.80 9.60
C GLN A 70 -12.75 3.73 10.62
N THR A 71 -11.56 3.85 11.21
CA THR A 71 -11.09 2.98 12.28
C THR A 71 -11.32 3.64 13.63
N LYS A 72 -11.95 2.91 14.55
CA LYS A 72 -12.34 3.40 15.88
C LYS A 72 -11.42 2.85 16.96
N SER A 73 -11.17 3.64 17.99
CA SER A 73 -10.42 3.20 19.16
C SER A 73 -11.12 2.04 19.88
N ARG A 74 -10.35 1.04 20.30
CA ARG A 74 -10.81 -0.11 21.07
C ARG A 74 -10.74 0.10 22.59
N LYS A 75 -9.87 1.01 23.04
CA LYS A 75 -9.59 1.27 24.47
C LYS A 75 -9.69 2.76 24.76
N ASP A 76 -9.92 3.08 26.02
CA ASP A 76 -9.78 4.44 26.56
C ASP A 76 -8.31 4.68 26.92
N ILE A 77 -7.76 5.83 26.49
CA ILE A 77 -6.39 6.24 26.81
C ILE A 77 -6.43 7.71 27.25
N SER A 78 -6.34 7.95 28.57
CA SER A 78 -6.49 9.28 29.16
C SER A 78 -5.42 10.27 28.68
N ASN A 79 -4.16 9.82 28.57
CA ASN A 79 -3.05 10.67 28.11
C ASN A 79 -3.27 11.27 26.73
N PHE A 80 -3.96 10.55 25.84
CA PHE A 80 -4.30 11.03 24.50
C PHE A 80 -5.71 11.62 24.41
N LYS A 81 -6.42 11.77 25.53
CA LYS A 81 -7.83 12.21 25.57
C LYS A 81 -8.74 11.35 24.68
N LEU A 82 -8.38 10.08 24.49
CA LEU A 82 -9.03 9.14 23.59
C LEU A 82 -10.03 8.27 24.35
N ARG A 83 -11.24 8.14 23.84
CA ARG A 83 -12.28 7.26 24.36
C ARG A 83 -12.60 6.15 23.35
N LYS A 84 -13.03 5.00 23.88
CA LYS A 84 -13.52 3.86 23.09
C LYS A 84 -14.60 4.32 22.12
N GLY A 85 -14.50 3.88 20.86
CA GLY A 85 -15.44 4.25 19.80
C GLY A 85 -15.13 5.54 19.06
N MET A 86 -14.16 6.37 19.52
CA MET A 86 -13.74 7.54 18.78
C MET A 86 -13.02 7.16 17.48
N PRO A 87 -13.35 7.79 16.33
CA PRO A 87 -12.63 7.55 15.09
C PRO A 87 -11.24 8.18 15.15
N ILE A 88 -10.19 7.42 14.80
CA ILE A 88 -8.78 7.81 14.89
C ILE A 88 -7.97 7.50 13.64
N GLY A 89 -8.60 7.05 12.60
CA GLY A 89 -7.95 6.76 11.33
C GLY A 89 -8.91 6.27 10.28
N VAL A 90 -8.39 6.08 9.07
CA VAL A 90 -9.12 5.52 7.93
C VAL A 90 -8.30 4.42 7.28
N ARG A 91 -8.99 3.40 6.75
CA ARG A 91 -8.35 2.26 6.12
C ARG A 91 -9.13 1.76 4.91
N VAL A 92 -8.39 1.28 3.92
CA VAL A 92 -8.93 0.55 2.76
C VAL A 92 -8.16 -0.76 2.58
N THR A 93 -8.86 -1.81 2.20
CA THR A 93 -8.24 -3.09 1.80
C THR A 93 -8.59 -3.37 0.36
N LEU A 94 -7.58 -3.38 -0.50
CA LEU A 94 -7.70 -3.64 -1.93
C LEU A 94 -7.37 -5.09 -2.24
N ARG A 95 -8.15 -5.70 -3.12
CA ARG A 95 -7.97 -7.08 -3.59
C ARG A 95 -8.20 -7.19 -5.07
N GLN A 96 -7.72 -8.27 -5.68
CA GLN A 96 -7.92 -8.62 -7.09
C GLN A 96 -7.54 -7.48 -8.06
N ASN A 97 -8.40 -7.12 -9.01
CA ASN A 97 -8.07 -6.14 -10.05
C ASN A 97 -7.74 -4.75 -9.49
N ARG A 98 -8.50 -4.28 -8.48
CA ARG A 98 -8.25 -2.97 -7.84
C ARG A 98 -6.89 -2.91 -7.15
N MET A 99 -6.44 -4.04 -6.61
CA MET A 99 -5.12 -4.15 -5.98
C MET A 99 -3.99 -3.97 -7.00
N TYR A 100 -4.07 -4.65 -8.14
CA TYR A 100 -3.06 -4.53 -9.19
C TYR A 100 -3.07 -3.15 -9.86
N GLU A 101 -4.25 -2.59 -10.10
CA GLU A 101 -4.40 -1.24 -10.64
C GLU A 101 -3.78 -0.18 -9.70
N PHE A 102 -4.06 -0.27 -8.40
CA PHE A 102 -3.47 0.62 -7.41
C PHE A 102 -1.93 0.46 -7.35
N LEU A 103 -1.43 -0.77 -7.40
CA LEU A 103 0.02 -1.05 -7.44
C LEU A 103 0.67 -0.42 -8.67
N GLU A 104 0.08 -0.55 -9.84
CA GLU A 104 0.56 0.04 -11.09
C GLU A 104 0.65 1.56 -11.00
N ARG A 105 -0.40 2.23 -10.51
CA ARG A 105 -0.40 3.70 -10.29
C ARG A 105 0.61 4.13 -9.24
N LEU A 106 0.76 3.38 -8.17
CA LEU A 106 1.74 3.65 -7.13
C LEU A 106 3.16 3.65 -7.70
N ILE A 107 3.53 2.61 -8.48
CA ILE A 107 4.87 2.47 -9.04
C ILE A 107 5.13 3.49 -10.15
N ALA A 108 4.20 3.63 -11.10
CA ALA A 108 4.41 4.43 -12.31
C ALA A 108 4.23 5.93 -12.08
N VAL A 109 3.35 6.33 -11.16
CA VAL A 109 2.96 7.73 -11.01
C VAL A 109 3.29 8.29 -9.63
N ALA A 110 2.90 7.61 -8.55
CA ALA A 110 2.98 8.18 -7.21
C ALA A 110 4.42 8.20 -6.66
N LEU A 111 5.15 7.08 -6.73
CA LEU A 111 6.52 7.00 -6.20
C LEU A 111 7.49 7.98 -6.88
N PRO A 112 7.49 8.17 -8.22
CA PRO A 112 8.38 9.14 -8.86
C PRO A 112 8.09 10.60 -8.47
N ARG A 113 6.90 10.90 -7.97
CA ARG A 113 6.51 12.26 -7.51
C ARG A 113 6.97 12.57 -6.08
N ILE A 114 7.50 11.59 -5.35
CA ILE A 114 8.09 11.84 -4.04
C ILE A 114 9.33 12.71 -4.20
N ARG A 115 9.39 13.81 -3.44
CA ARG A 115 10.55 14.69 -3.44
C ARG A 115 11.79 13.93 -2.95
N ASP A 116 12.92 14.08 -3.68
CA ASP A 116 14.20 13.43 -3.37
C ASP A 116 14.12 11.90 -3.23
N PHE A 117 13.28 11.25 -4.06
CA PHE A 117 13.10 9.82 -4.01
C PHE A 117 14.39 9.06 -4.36
N LYS A 118 14.88 8.26 -3.39
CA LYS A 118 16.10 7.45 -3.51
C LYS A 118 15.84 5.94 -3.46
N GLY A 119 14.60 5.54 -3.72
CA GLY A 119 14.13 4.16 -3.57
C GLY A 119 13.55 3.85 -2.20
N ILE A 120 12.87 2.72 -2.10
CA ILE A 120 12.21 2.23 -0.89
C ILE A 120 13.14 1.32 -0.08
N ASN A 121 12.94 1.25 1.24
CA ASN A 121 13.74 0.41 2.12
C ASN A 121 13.41 -1.07 1.89
N GLU A 122 14.37 -1.96 2.22
CA GLU A 122 14.23 -3.44 2.09
C GLU A 122 13.83 -4.12 3.40
N LYS A 123 13.23 -3.37 4.33
CA LYS A 123 12.86 -3.92 5.63
C LYS A 123 11.46 -4.54 5.58
N PHE A 124 11.42 -5.86 5.65
CA PHE A 124 10.20 -6.68 5.74
C PHE A 124 9.86 -7.02 7.19
N ASP A 125 8.74 -7.69 7.41
CA ASP A 125 8.22 -8.03 8.74
C ASP A 125 8.70 -9.40 9.29
N GLY A 126 9.50 -10.15 8.53
CA GLY A 126 9.94 -11.51 8.86
C GLY A 126 8.93 -12.61 8.45
N GLN A 127 7.81 -12.23 7.86
CA GLN A 127 6.75 -13.15 7.41
C GLN A 127 6.34 -12.91 5.94
N GLY A 128 7.20 -12.25 5.19
CA GLY A 128 6.96 -11.99 3.77
C GLY A 128 5.97 -10.86 3.48
N ASN A 129 5.66 -9.97 4.43
CA ASN A 129 4.88 -8.78 4.16
C ASN A 129 5.78 -7.53 4.17
N TYR A 130 5.39 -6.53 3.40
CA TYR A 130 6.13 -5.29 3.27
C TYR A 130 5.23 -4.09 3.55
N THR A 131 5.73 -3.13 4.32
CA THR A 131 5.01 -1.87 4.61
C THR A 131 5.83 -0.68 4.15
N LEU A 132 5.23 0.12 3.28
CA LEU A 132 5.76 1.38 2.77
C LEU A 132 5.10 2.54 3.51
N GLY A 133 5.89 3.37 4.18
CA GLY A 133 5.44 4.65 4.73
C GLY A 133 5.58 5.77 3.71
N ILE A 134 4.53 6.54 3.53
CA ILE A 134 4.48 7.74 2.70
C ILE A 134 4.17 8.92 3.61
N THR A 135 4.97 9.98 3.54
CA THR A 135 4.82 11.16 4.40
C THR A 135 3.74 12.12 3.93
N GLU A 136 3.47 12.14 2.62
CA GLU A 136 2.59 13.13 1.99
C GLU A 136 1.62 12.47 1.01
N GLN A 137 0.30 12.66 1.19
CA GLN A 137 -0.71 12.16 0.26
C GLN A 137 -0.73 12.88 -1.09
N ILE A 138 -0.07 14.02 -1.20
CA ILE A 138 -0.02 14.88 -2.41
C ILE A 138 0.63 14.18 -3.61
N ILE A 139 1.40 13.13 -3.39
CA ILE A 139 2.02 12.35 -4.46
C ILE A 139 1.00 11.69 -5.39
N PHE A 140 -0.23 11.49 -4.92
CA PHE A 140 -1.31 10.93 -5.72
C PHE A 140 -2.00 12.03 -6.55
N PRO A 141 -2.08 11.86 -7.89
CA PRO A 141 -2.66 12.87 -8.78
C PRO A 141 -4.16 13.10 -8.59
N GLU A 142 -4.84 12.15 -7.93
CA GLU A 142 -6.27 12.23 -7.62
C GLU A 142 -6.59 13.27 -6.54
N ILE A 143 -5.56 13.75 -5.84
CA ILE A 143 -5.67 14.76 -4.79
C ILE A 143 -5.39 16.14 -5.37
N ASP A 144 -6.36 17.02 -5.23
CA ASP A 144 -6.28 18.42 -5.63
C ASP A 144 -5.55 19.20 -4.53
N ILE A 145 -4.37 19.72 -4.85
CA ILE A 145 -3.50 20.43 -3.90
C ILE A 145 -4.18 21.65 -3.30
N ASP A 146 -5.01 22.36 -4.09
CA ASP A 146 -5.69 23.58 -3.65
C ASP A 146 -6.80 23.32 -2.61
N LYS A 147 -7.27 22.06 -2.52
CA LYS A 147 -8.35 21.66 -1.60
C LYS A 147 -7.84 20.95 -0.34
N ILE A 148 -6.53 20.77 -0.22
CA ILE A 148 -5.95 20.10 0.94
C ILE A 148 -6.01 21.01 2.15
N THR A 149 -6.71 20.57 3.19
CA THR A 149 -6.72 21.25 4.48
C THR A 149 -5.43 20.98 5.27
N LYS A 150 -4.88 19.78 5.13
CA LYS A 150 -3.68 19.33 5.84
C LYS A 150 -2.97 18.18 5.14
N ILE A 151 -1.64 18.16 5.24
CA ILE A 151 -0.81 17.04 4.75
C ILE A 151 -0.83 15.92 5.79
N PHE A 152 -1.15 14.71 5.33
CA PHE A 152 -1.14 13.50 6.13
C PHE A 152 -0.29 12.42 5.50
N GLY A 153 0.45 11.70 6.34
CA GLY A 153 1.12 10.48 5.92
C GLY A 153 0.16 9.30 5.84
N MET A 154 0.60 8.27 5.14
CA MET A 154 -0.12 6.99 5.05
C MET A 154 0.84 5.81 5.00
N GLU A 155 0.34 4.66 5.37
CA GLU A 155 1.05 3.39 5.33
C GLU A 155 0.38 2.48 4.31
N ILE A 156 1.18 1.93 3.41
CA ILE A 156 0.74 0.98 2.39
C ILE A 156 1.38 -0.38 2.70
N THR A 157 0.57 -1.34 3.15
CA THR A 157 1.03 -2.68 3.48
C THR A 157 0.68 -3.65 2.37
N PHE A 158 1.70 -4.29 1.82
CA PHE A 158 1.58 -5.36 0.84
C PHE A 158 1.60 -6.69 1.58
N VAL A 159 0.47 -7.40 1.55
CA VAL A 159 0.35 -8.73 2.16
C VAL A 159 0.50 -9.76 1.06
N THR A 160 1.49 -10.63 1.21
CA THR A 160 1.80 -11.68 0.25
C THR A 160 1.55 -13.07 0.83
N THR A 161 1.61 -14.09 -0.01
CA THR A 161 1.58 -15.49 0.41
C THR A 161 2.99 -16.09 0.55
N ALA A 162 4.04 -15.25 0.43
CA ALA A 162 5.41 -15.65 0.64
C ALA A 162 5.62 -16.16 2.08
N LYS A 163 6.50 -17.12 2.24
CA LYS A 163 6.86 -17.66 3.56
C LYS A 163 8.09 -16.98 4.15
N THR A 164 8.93 -16.42 3.29
CA THR A 164 10.16 -15.73 3.67
C THR A 164 10.19 -14.32 3.09
N ASP A 165 10.98 -13.45 3.70
CA ASP A 165 11.16 -12.09 3.23
C ASP A 165 11.88 -12.04 1.87
N GLU A 166 12.75 -13.03 1.59
CA GLU A 166 13.44 -13.15 0.30
C GLU A 166 12.48 -13.43 -0.85
N GLU A 167 11.53 -14.34 -0.66
CA GLU A 167 10.48 -14.63 -1.64
C GLU A 167 9.61 -13.40 -1.90
N ALA A 168 9.22 -12.68 -0.83
CA ALA A 168 8.43 -11.45 -0.95
C ALA A 168 9.19 -10.33 -1.63
N TYR A 169 10.48 -10.18 -1.31
CA TYR A 169 11.36 -9.20 -1.97
C TYR A 169 11.45 -9.46 -3.47
N ALA A 170 11.73 -10.71 -3.87
CA ALA A 170 11.80 -11.09 -5.26
C ALA A 170 10.47 -10.81 -5.99
N LEU A 171 9.35 -11.18 -5.38
CA LEU A 171 8.02 -10.90 -5.92
C LEU A 171 7.78 -9.40 -6.16
N LEU A 172 8.05 -8.56 -5.15
CA LEU A 172 7.80 -7.12 -5.22
C LEU A 172 8.79 -6.42 -6.17
N ARG A 173 10.04 -6.90 -6.24
CA ARG A 173 11.03 -6.45 -7.23
C ARG A 173 10.58 -6.74 -8.66
N GLU A 174 10.06 -7.94 -8.91
CA GLU A 174 9.53 -8.31 -10.24
C GLU A 174 8.30 -7.50 -10.64
N PHE A 175 7.49 -7.03 -9.70
CA PHE A 175 6.43 -6.05 -9.96
C PHE A 175 6.95 -4.65 -10.29
N GLY A 176 8.25 -4.39 -10.09
CA GLY A 176 8.87 -3.10 -10.40
C GLY A 176 8.93 -2.12 -9.23
N LEU A 177 8.78 -2.57 -7.98
CA LEU A 177 9.00 -1.69 -6.82
C LEU A 177 10.49 -1.29 -6.74
N PRO A 178 10.79 0.02 -6.65
CA PRO A 178 12.15 0.55 -6.72
C PRO A 178 12.86 0.48 -5.36
N PHE A 179 13.39 -0.68 -4.99
CA PHE A 179 14.21 -0.84 -3.79
C PHE A 179 15.57 -0.14 -3.91
N LYS A 180 16.13 0.38 -2.78
CA LYS A 180 17.37 1.17 -2.77
C LYS A 180 18.59 0.42 -3.28
N ASN A 181 18.70 -0.86 -2.95
CA ASN A 181 19.85 -1.72 -3.28
C ASN A 181 19.55 -2.68 -4.44
N ALA A 182 18.43 -2.50 -5.15
CA ALA A 182 18.15 -3.33 -6.31
C ALA A 182 19.31 -3.22 -7.29
N LYS A 183 20.12 -4.28 -7.41
CA LYS A 183 21.18 -4.36 -8.43
C LYS A 183 20.50 -4.10 -9.77
N LYS A 184 20.93 -3.06 -10.48
CA LYS A 184 20.53 -2.84 -11.87
C LYS A 184 21.08 -4.02 -12.66
N ASN A 185 20.20 -4.93 -13.07
CA ASN A 185 20.53 -5.94 -14.07
C ASN A 185 20.60 -5.27 -15.44
#